data_2fc3f22d6e56f2bf0252e1f04ee4d1d5
#
_entry.id   2fc3f22d6e56f2bf0252e1f04ee4d1d5
#
_cell.length_a   1.000
_cell.length_b   1.000
_cell.length_c   1.000
_cell.angle_alpha   90.00
_cell.angle_beta   90.00
_cell.angle_gamma   90.00
#
_symmetry.space_group_name_H-M   'P 1'
#
loop_
_entity.id
_entity.type
_entity.pdbx_description
1 polymer ?
#
loop_
_entity_poly.entity_id
_entity_poly.type
_entity_poly.pdbx_seq_one_letter_code
_entity_poly.pdbx_strand_id
1 'polypeptide(L)'
;MGRKTIIRLGAGLLAVLSFASEPAAATKLQPETIEEFDRYIGSSESRMDETVASQRVFLWIDSLAEHDRVLEEAKLRRGQVLIRRLETGNSVDGIHVRGGLIHDWMAIVFIPGISLSHTLALVQDYDHAAEHYSPEVERSKLLSRSGNEFRVFLRLKRTEMLTTVFDTEYDIRYVTVDTSRAYSRSHSTRISEVADPDTPREHEKPIGEDNGFLWRLYSYWRFEQVDGGVYIQCEAISLTRDIPPGLGWLVRPFIQNIPSKSLSSALAATRKALVPEIPRVSSLDQRQEPDLAAAMARTRN
;
A
#
# COMPACT_ATOMS: atom_id res chain seq x y z
N MET A 1 -8.48 -60.18 -58.04
CA MET A 1 -7.59 -60.26 -56.84
C MET A 1 -7.44 -58.85 -56.31
N GLY A 2 -8.30 -58.46 -55.36
CA GLY A 2 -8.30 -57.12 -54.76
C GLY A 2 -8.05 -57.25 -53.28
N ARG A 3 -6.93 -56.70 -52.79
CA ARG A 3 -6.55 -56.63 -51.36
C ARG A 3 -7.35 -55.50 -50.71
N LYS A 4 -8.20 -55.83 -49.75
CA LYS A 4 -8.86 -54.87 -48.86
C LYS A 4 -7.91 -54.49 -47.74
N THR A 5 -7.49 -53.21 -47.71
CA THR A 5 -6.72 -52.61 -46.60
C THR A 5 -7.68 -52.22 -45.47
N ILE A 6 -7.54 -52.83 -44.31
CA ILE A 6 -8.29 -52.52 -43.11
C ILE A 6 -7.53 -51.40 -42.36
N ILE A 7 -8.14 -50.20 -42.33
CA ILE A 7 -7.67 -49.07 -41.49
C ILE A 7 -8.19 -49.30 -40.07
N ARG A 8 -7.27 -49.58 -39.13
CA ARG A 8 -7.58 -49.61 -37.72
C ARG A 8 -7.54 -48.17 -37.19
N LEU A 9 -8.74 -47.62 -36.85
CA LEU A 9 -8.83 -46.40 -36.03
C LEU A 9 -8.36 -46.73 -34.62
N GLY A 10 -7.25 -46.15 -34.23
CA GLY A 10 -6.80 -46.10 -32.83
C GLY A 10 -7.64 -45.08 -32.06
N ALA A 11 -8.48 -45.56 -31.12
CA ALA A 11 -9.12 -44.72 -30.16
C ALA A 11 -8.10 -44.19 -29.16
N GLY A 12 -7.69 -42.94 -29.36
CA GLY A 12 -6.88 -42.19 -28.36
C GLY A 12 -7.75 -41.88 -27.17
N LEU A 13 -7.46 -42.53 -26.04
CA LEU A 13 -8.05 -42.24 -24.74
C LEU A 13 -7.46 -40.91 -24.23
N LEU A 14 -8.20 -39.79 -24.39
CA LEU A 14 -7.90 -38.53 -23.75
C LEU A 14 -8.19 -38.70 -22.25
N ALA A 15 -7.17 -38.98 -21.46
CA ALA A 15 -7.22 -38.87 -20.01
C ALA A 15 -7.28 -37.36 -19.66
N VAL A 16 -8.50 -36.84 -19.44
CA VAL A 16 -8.71 -35.56 -18.78
C VAL A 16 -8.23 -35.72 -17.35
N LEU A 17 -7.02 -35.31 -17.07
CA LEU A 17 -6.52 -35.09 -15.70
C LEU A 17 -7.31 -33.95 -15.11
N SER A 18 -8.44 -34.27 -14.46
CA SER A 18 -9.11 -33.37 -13.56
C SER A 18 -8.15 -33.11 -12.39
N PHE A 19 -7.38 -32.02 -12.47
CA PHE A 19 -6.78 -31.43 -11.29
C PHE A 19 -7.93 -30.94 -10.42
N ALA A 20 -8.42 -31.82 -9.55
CA ALA A 20 -9.15 -31.38 -8.37
C ALA A 20 -8.15 -30.52 -7.60
N SER A 21 -8.29 -29.20 -7.71
CA SER A 21 -7.60 -28.25 -6.83
C SER A 21 -8.12 -28.58 -5.43
N GLU A 22 -7.36 -29.35 -4.67
CA GLU A 22 -7.59 -29.41 -3.23
C GLU A 22 -7.57 -27.97 -2.74
N PRO A 23 -8.56 -27.52 -1.95
CA PRO A 23 -8.49 -26.20 -1.34
C PRO A 23 -7.17 -26.15 -0.59
N ALA A 24 -6.34 -25.14 -0.90
CA ALA A 24 -5.07 -24.95 -0.22
C ALA A 24 -5.35 -25.05 1.29
N ALA A 25 -4.76 -26.05 1.95
CA ALA A 25 -5.02 -26.31 3.35
C ALA A 25 -4.85 -25.00 4.13
N ALA A 26 -5.88 -24.61 4.91
CA ALA A 26 -5.84 -23.42 5.72
C ALA A 26 -4.55 -23.44 6.55
N THR A 27 -3.78 -22.35 6.46
CA THR A 27 -2.50 -22.24 7.17
C THR A 27 -2.79 -21.64 8.53
N LYS A 28 -2.44 -22.36 9.59
CA LYS A 28 -2.66 -21.89 10.96
C LYS A 28 -1.49 -21.01 11.41
N LEU A 29 -1.80 -19.77 11.82
CA LEU A 29 -0.84 -18.88 12.46
C LEU A 29 -0.39 -19.48 13.80
N GLN A 30 0.91 -19.71 13.95
CA GLN A 30 1.48 -20.32 15.15
C GLN A 30 1.89 -19.27 16.18
N PRO A 31 1.80 -19.54 17.49
CA PRO A 31 2.26 -18.64 18.54
C PRO A 31 3.72 -18.20 18.36
N GLU A 32 4.59 -19.11 17.97
CA GLU A 32 6.02 -18.84 17.75
C GLU A 32 6.25 -17.86 16.59
N THR A 33 5.40 -17.88 15.56
CA THR A 33 5.43 -16.91 14.45
C THR A 33 5.12 -15.51 14.96
N ILE A 34 4.14 -15.39 15.86
CA ILE A 34 3.77 -14.12 16.48
C ILE A 34 4.90 -13.62 17.38
N GLU A 35 5.50 -14.48 18.22
CA GLU A 35 6.61 -14.08 19.11
C GLU A 35 7.82 -13.56 18.33
N GLU A 36 8.15 -14.18 17.19
CA GLU A 36 9.24 -13.72 16.33
C GLU A 36 8.90 -12.39 15.65
N PHE A 37 7.66 -12.23 15.20
CA PHE A 37 7.17 -10.96 14.67
C PHE A 37 7.23 -9.85 15.73
N ASP A 38 6.71 -10.08 16.92
CA ASP A 38 6.69 -9.10 18.02
C ASP A 38 8.11 -8.69 18.44
N ARG A 39 9.07 -9.63 18.41
CA ARG A 39 10.49 -9.33 18.65
C ARG A 39 11.06 -8.40 17.57
N TYR A 40 10.72 -8.64 16.30
CA TYR A 40 11.11 -7.78 15.19
C TYR A 40 10.51 -6.38 15.34
N ILE A 41 9.22 -6.29 15.66
CA ILE A 41 8.52 -5.03 15.92
C ILE A 41 9.20 -4.26 17.05
N GLY A 42 9.48 -4.91 18.18
CA GLY A 42 10.16 -4.26 19.31
C GLY A 42 11.51 -3.65 18.93
N SER A 43 12.31 -4.35 18.12
CA SER A 43 13.58 -3.83 17.60
C SER A 43 13.38 -2.66 16.64
N SER A 44 12.39 -2.73 15.76
CA SER A 44 12.08 -1.66 14.79
C SER A 44 11.56 -0.42 15.51
N GLU A 45 10.67 -0.56 16.48
CA GLU A 45 10.16 0.56 17.27
C GLU A 45 11.24 1.21 18.13
N SER A 46 12.15 0.44 18.74
CA SER A 46 13.30 0.98 19.48
C SER A 46 14.19 1.85 18.57
N ARG A 47 14.49 1.38 17.36
CA ARG A 47 15.22 2.15 16.35
C ARG A 47 14.50 3.45 15.97
N MET A 48 13.16 3.39 15.82
CA MET A 48 12.34 4.56 15.52
C MET A 48 12.34 5.57 16.68
N ASP A 49 12.26 5.09 17.92
CA ASP A 49 12.30 5.94 19.12
C ASP A 49 13.65 6.65 19.27
N GLU A 50 14.74 5.94 19.07
CA GLU A 50 16.10 6.53 19.05
C GLU A 50 16.22 7.61 17.98
N THR A 51 15.66 7.37 16.79
CA THR A 51 15.66 8.31 15.68
C THR A 51 14.91 9.60 16.05
N VAL A 52 13.71 9.49 16.62
CA VAL A 52 12.92 10.63 17.09
C VAL A 52 13.62 11.38 18.23
N ALA A 53 14.19 10.64 19.19
CA ALA A 53 14.90 11.23 20.34
C ALA A 53 16.19 11.98 19.94
N SER A 54 16.86 11.55 18.89
CA SER A 54 18.09 12.20 18.41
C SER A 54 17.88 13.61 17.85
N GLN A 55 16.67 13.95 17.42
CA GLN A 55 16.26 15.20 16.75
C GLN A 55 17.04 15.56 15.47
N ARG A 56 18.00 14.74 15.07
CA ARG A 56 18.87 14.98 13.91
C ARG A 56 18.34 14.34 12.63
N VAL A 57 17.70 13.18 12.78
CA VAL A 57 17.15 12.39 11.68
C VAL A 57 15.70 12.16 12.00
N PHE A 58 14.79 12.69 11.21
CA PHE A 58 13.36 12.44 11.38
C PHE A 58 12.81 11.63 10.21
N LEU A 59 13.21 11.97 9.00
CA LEU A 59 12.89 11.23 7.79
C LEU A 59 14.10 10.42 7.32
N TRP A 60 13.87 9.41 6.52
CA TRP A 60 14.94 8.64 5.91
C TRP A 60 15.93 9.49 5.12
N ILE A 61 15.44 10.50 4.38
CA ILE A 61 16.30 11.39 3.58
C ILE A 61 17.32 12.15 4.43
N ASP A 62 17.03 12.41 5.71
CA ASP A 62 17.95 13.10 6.62
C ASP A 62 19.18 12.24 6.97
N SER A 63 19.08 10.92 6.79
CA SER A 63 20.19 9.99 7.00
C SER A 63 21.17 9.89 5.84
N LEU A 64 20.82 10.50 4.70
CA LEU A 64 21.64 10.42 3.49
C LEU A 64 22.80 11.40 3.54
N ALA A 65 23.90 11.07 2.84
CA ALA A 65 24.94 12.02 2.53
C ALA A 65 24.36 13.20 1.70
N GLU A 66 24.90 14.41 1.89
CA GLU A 66 24.36 15.64 1.30
C GLU A 66 24.09 15.53 -0.20
N HIS A 67 25.03 14.98 -0.96
CA HIS A 67 24.86 14.79 -2.41
C HIS A 67 23.65 13.93 -2.76
N ASP A 68 23.49 12.79 -2.08
CA ASP A 68 22.40 11.85 -2.32
C ASP A 68 21.06 12.45 -1.86
N ARG A 69 21.06 13.16 -0.72
CA ARG A 69 19.91 13.86 -0.20
C ARG A 69 19.33 14.85 -1.22
N VAL A 70 20.17 15.70 -1.78
CA VAL A 70 19.76 16.69 -2.81
C VAL A 70 19.13 15.99 -4.03
N LEU A 71 19.71 14.86 -4.48
CA LEU A 71 19.16 14.11 -5.61
C LEU A 71 17.79 13.49 -5.30
N GLU A 72 17.64 12.88 -4.11
CA GLU A 72 16.37 12.26 -3.71
C GLU A 72 15.29 13.32 -3.44
N GLU A 73 15.62 14.44 -2.79
CA GLU A 73 14.70 15.57 -2.61
C GLU A 73 14.22 16.12 -3.95
N ALA A 74 15.11 16.25 -4.94
CA ALA A 74 14.71 16.72 -6.27
C ALA A 74 13.72 15.75 -6.95
N LYS A 75 13.82 14.44 -6.73
CA LYS A 75 12.83 13.46 -7.22
C LYS A 75 11.49 13.62 -6.50
N LEU A 76 11.51 13.74 -5.17
CA LEU A 76 10.33 13.94 -4.34
C LEU A 76 9.58 15.22 -4.70
N ARG A 77 10.28 16.33 -4.88
CA ARG A 77 9.67 17.62 -5.29
C ARG A 77 9.07 17.56 -6.70
N ARG A 78 9.53 16.66 -7.57
CA ARG A 78 8.88 16.36 -8.87
C ARG A 78 7.67 15.42 -8.74
N GLY A 79 7.30 15.03 -7.52
CA GLY A 79 6.12 14.23 -7.22
C GLY A 79 6.33 12.71 -7.31
N GLN A 80 7.59 12.26 -7.35
CA GLN A 80 7.88 10.82 -7.29
C GLN A 80 7.65 10.30 -5.87
N VAL A 81 7.11 9.08 -5.77
CA VAL A 81 7.12 8.29 -4.54
C VAL A 81 8.40 7.47 -4.56
N LEU A 82 9.26 7.67 -3.56
CA LEU A 82 10.45 6.82 -3.39
C LEU A 82 10.12 5.69 -2.44
N ILE A 83 10.53 4.48 -2.80
CA ILE A 83 10.25 3.29 -2.02
C ILE A 83 11.53 2.48 -1.79
N ARG A 84 11.65 1.93 -0.60
CA ARG A 84 12.80 1.12 -0.18
C ARG A 84 12.35 -0.04 0.70
N ARG A 85 13.07 -1.14 0.55
CA ARG A 85 13.01 -2.27 1.46
C ARG A 85 13.98 -2.02 2.61
N LEU A 86 13.52 -2.18 3.84
CA LEU A 86 14.34 -1.95 5.05
C LEU A 86 14.92 -3.23 5.64
N GLU A 87 14.54 -4.37 5.12
CA GLU A 87 15.03 -5.66 5.60
C GLU A 87 16.54 -5.79 5.42
N THR A 88 17.23 -6.14 6.50
CA THR A 88 18.69 -6.28 6.57
C THR A 88 19.13 -7.73 6.33
N GLY A 89 18.58 -8.40 5.35
CA GLY A 89 18.92 -9.80 5.04
C GLY A 89 19.22 -10.03 3.57
N ASN A 90 19.96 -11.09 3.27
CA ASN A 90 20.23 -11.54 1.90
C ASN A 90 19.01 -12.23 1.25
N SER A 91 17.87 -12.31 1.94
CA SER A 91 16.66 -12.92 1.43
C SER A 91 15.89 -11.96 0.54
N VAL A 92 15.64 -12.38 -0.69
CA VAL A 92 14.84 -11.62 -1.67
C VAL A 92 13.35 -11.65 -1.32
N ASP A 93 12.93 -12.56 -0.43
CA ASP A 93 11.51 -12.87 -0.16
C ASP A 93 10.94 -12.15 1.07
N GLY A 94 11.79 -11.72 2.00
CA GLY A 94 11.39 -11.19 3.31
C GLY A 94 12.29 -11.74 4.40
N ILE A 95 12.02 -11.35 5.64
CA ILE A 95 12.67 -11.92 6.80
C ILE A 95 11.91 -13.17 7.18
N HIS A 96 12.58 -14.32 7.07
CA HIS A 96 11.99 -15.59 7.44
C HIS A 96 11.86 -15.70 8.96
N VAL A 97 10.66 -16.00 9.41
CA VAL A 97 10.32 -16.41 10.78
C VAL A 97 9.68 -17.78 10.72
N ARG A 98 9.51 -18.44 11.86
CA ARG A 98 8.91 -19.77 11.87
C ARG A 98 7.50 -19.76 11.27
N GLY A 99 7.32 -20.40 10.12
CA GLY A 99 6.04 -20.51 9.42
C GLY A 99 5.52 -19.21 8.80
N GLY A 100 6.36 -18.16 8.70
CA GLY A 100 5.96 -16.87 8.16
C GLY A 100 7.08 -16.07 7.54
N LEU A 101 6.68 -14.97 6.91
CA LEU A 101 7.56 -13.97 6.30
C LEU A 101 7.19 -12.58 6.82
N ILE A 102 8.18 -11.84 7.26
CA ILE A 102 8.05 -10.42 7.59
C ILE A 102 8.51 -9.61 6.38
N HIS A 103 7.69 -8.65 5.99
CA HIS A 103 8.00 -7.67 4.95
C HIS A 103 8.08 -6.28 5.59
N ASP A 104 9.21 -5.62 5.44
CA ASP A 104 9.44 -4.27 5.96
C ASP A 104 9.82 -3.33 4.81
N TRP A 105 8.92 -2.39 4.52
CA TRP A 105 9.05 -1.44 3.44
C TRP A 105 8.81 -0.02 3.92
N MET A 106 9.59 0.90 3.41
CA MET A 106 9.43 2.33 3.62
C MET A 106 9.18 3.04 2.30
N ALA A 107 8.26 3.99 2.29
CA ALA A 107 8.10 4.92 1.18
C ALA A 107 7.98 6.35 1.68
N ILE A 108 8.37 7.31 0.83
CA ILE A 108 8.31 8.74 1.12
C ILE A 108 7.81 9.50 -0.11
N VAL A 109 7.05 10.57 0.13
CA VAL A 109 6.53 11.49 -0.89
C VAL A 109 6.60 12.93 -0.39
N PHE A 110 6.71 13.89 -1.30
CA PHE A 110 6.55 15.31 -1.02
C PHE A 110 5.22 15.83 -1.57
N ILE A 111 4.51 16.61 -0.77
CA ILE A 111 3.24 17.22 -1.14
C ILE A 111 3.41 18.74 -1.10
N PRO A 112 3.41 19.42 -2.27
CA PRO A 112 3.62 20.86 -2.34
C PRO A 112 2.40 21.66 -1.89
N GLY A 113 2.65 22.82 -1.30
CA GLY A 113 1.62 23.84 -1.03
C GLY A 113 0.66 23.51 0.11
N ILE A 114 0.93 22.47 0.89
CA ILE A 114 0.06 22.01 1.98
C ILE A 114 0.72 22.22 3.34
N SER A 115 -0.09 22.37 4.39
CA SER A 115 0.38 22.43 5.77
C SER A 115 0.31 21.09 6.48
N LEU A 116 1.10 20.93 7.55
CA LEU A 116 1.04 19.76 8.43
C LEU A 116 -0.37 19.56 9.01
N SER A 117 -1.02 20.64 9.45
CA SER A 117 -2.37 20.56 10.02
C SER A 117 -3.41 20.06 9.03
N HIS A 118 -3.34 20.49 7.77
CA HIS A 118 -4.24 20.01 6.72
C HIS A 118 -3.94 18.54 6.37
N THR A 119 -2.66 18.16 6.30
CA THR A 119 -2.25 16.77 6.10
C THR A 119 -2.81 15.86 7.19
N LEU A 120 -2.63 16.25 8.47
CA LEU A 120 -3.15 15.49 9.61
C LEU A 120 -4.67 15.41 9.62
N ALA A 121 -5.38 16.47 9.22
CA ALA A 121 -6.83 16.47 9.11
C ALA A 121 -7.31 15.41 8.10
N LEU A 122 -6.68 15.31 6.95
CA LEU A 122 -7.04 14.32 5.93
C LEU A 122 -6.74 12.88 6.39
N VAL A 123 -5.53 12.60 6.89
CA VAL A 123 -5.15 11.23 7.26
C VAL A 123 -5.84 10.73 8.53
N GLN A 124 -6.45 11.61 9.32
CA GLN A 124 -7.26 11.27 10.49
C GLN A 124 -8.76 11.16 10.17
N ASP A 125 -9.18 11.49 8.96
CA ASP A 125 -10.57 11.37 8.52
C ASP A 125 -10.86 9.95 8.06
N TYR A 126 -10.93 9.04 9.02
CA TYR A 126 -11.11 7.61 8.77
C TYR A 126 -12.49 7.24 8.24
N ASP A 127 -13.51 8.06 8.46
CA ASP A 127 -14.85 7.78 7.92
C ASP A 127 -14.90 7.97 6.41
N HIS A 128 -14.03 8.83 5.84
CA HIS A 128 -13.93 9.07 4.40
C HIS A 128 -12.67 8.44 3.76
N ALA A 129 -11.90 7.64 4.52
CA ALA A 129 -10.67 7.03 3.99
C ALA A 129 -10.92 6.17 2.74
N ALA A 130 -12.07 5.49 2.65
CA ALA A 130 -12.43 4.72 1.46
C ALA A 130 -12.56 5.58 0.19
N GLU A 131 -12.94 6.86 0.30
CA GLU A 131 -13.03 7.77 -0.84
C GLU A 131 -11.65 8.12 -1.39
N HIS A 132 -10.67 8.29 -0.51
CA HIS A 132 -9.31 8.68 -0.87
C HIS A 132 -8.44 7.52 -1.32
N TYR A 133 -8.64 6.33 -0.73
CA TYR A 133 -7.80 5.15 -0.93
C TYR A 133 -8.46 4.05 -1.77
N SER A 134 -9.58 4.35 -2.46
CA SER A 134 -10.19 3.44 -3.44
C SER A 134 -9.24 3.17 -4.61
N PRO A 135 -9.21 1.94 -5.16
CA PRO A 135 -10.03 0.77 -4.81
C PRO A 135 -9.45 -0.11 -3.70
N GLU A 136 -8.28 0.21 -3.14
CA GLU A 136 -7.60 -0.62 -2.14
C GLU A 136 -8.30 -0.64 -0.78
N VAL A 137 -9.03 0.43 -0.43
CA VAL A 137 -9.92 0.51 0.72
C VAL A 137 -11.35 0.60 0.22
N GLU A 138 -12.13 -0.46 0.41
CA GLU A 138 -13.54 -0.50 -0.02
C GLU A 138 -14.49 0.12 1.00
N ARG A 139 -14.18 -0.05 2.28
CA ARG A 139 -14.97 0.50 3.40
C ARG A 139 -14.02 0.96 4.50
N SER A 140 -14.39 2.05 5.14
CA SER A 140 -13.65 2.58 6.27
C SER A 140 -14.60 3.13 7.33
N LYS A 141 -14.19 3.07 8.59
CA LYS A 141 -15.01 3.59 9.70
C LYS A 141 -14.13 3.91 10.90
N LEU A 142 -14.35 5.07 11.48
CA LEU A 142 -13.87 5.39 12.82
C LEU A 142 -14.73 4.65 13.85
N LEU A 143 -14.13 3.69 14.58
CA LEU A 143 -14.83 2.93 15.62
C LEU A 143 -14.87 3.70 16.94
N SER A 144 -13.75 4.32 17.32
CA SER A 144 -13.66 5.19 18.49
C SER A 144 -12.49 6.16 18.40
N ARG A 145 -12.58 7.28 19.13
CA ARG A 145 -11.50 8.25 19.28
C ARG A 145 -11.42 8.75 20.71
N SER A 146 -10.20 8.80 21.26
CA SER A 146 -9.89 9.41 22.54
C SER A 146 -8.63 10.26 22.40
N GLY A 147 -8.80 11.58 22.29
CA GLY A 147 -7.69 12.50 22.03
C GLY A 147 -6.98 12.16 20.70
N ASN A 148 -5.74 11.72 20.80
CA ASN A 148 -4.89 11.32 19.67
C ASN A 148 -4.86 9.81 19.42
N GLU A 149 -5.71 9.05 20.06
CA GLU A 149 -5.87 7.62 19.90
C GLU A 149 -7.15 7.31 19.14
N PHE A 150 -7.03 6.46 18.13
CA PHE A 150 -8.12 6.11 17.22
C PHE A 150 -8.20 4.60 17.13
N ARG A 151 -9.43 4.08 17.14
CA ARG A 151 -9.70 2.70 16.70
C ARG A 151 -10.46 2.75 15.39
N VAL A 152 -9.97 2.02 14.38
CA VAL A 152 -10.42 2.17 13.00
C VAL A 152 -10.69 0.80 12.39
N PHE A 153 -11.78 0.71 11.64
CA PHE A 153 -12.07 -0.42 10.75
C PHE A 153 -11.75 -0.03 9.30
N LEU A 154 -11.06 -0.95 8.58
CA LEU A 154 -10.86 -0.84 7.15
C LEU A 154 -11.16 -2.19 6.49
N ARG A 155 -11.97 -2.19 5.42
CA ARG A 155 -12.03 -3.32 4.48
C ARG A 155 -11.02 -3.07 3.38
N LEU A 156 -9.99 -3.91 3.35
CA LEU A 156 -8.93 -3.84 2.36
C LEU A 156 -9.21 -4.83 1.22
N LYS A 157 -9.05 -4.37 -0.03
CA LYS A 157 -9.15 -5.23 -1.23
C LYS A 157 -7.86 -5.19 -2.01
N ARG A 158 -7.43 -6.35 -2.46
CA ARG A 158 -6.30 -6.54 -3.35
C ARG A 158 -6.70 -7.39 -4.53
N THR A 159 -6.48 -6.86 -5.73
CA THR A 159 -6.70 -7.58 -6.98
C THR A 159 -5.40 -7.58 -7.78
N GLU A 160 -4.73 -8.72 -7.80
CA GLU A 160 -3.58 -8.98 -8.66
C GLU A 160 -3.93 -10.19 -9.56
N MET A 161 -3.39 -11.40 -9.28
CA MET A 161 -3.84 -12.63 -9.94
C MET A 161 -5.11 -13.20 -9.30
N LEU A 162 -5.33 -12.86 -8.05
CA LEU A 162 -6.39 -13.32 -7.18
C LEU A 162 -6.91 -12.10 -6.41
N THR A 163 -8.22 -11.99 -6.27
CA THR A 163 -8.81 -10.98 -5.39
C THR A 163 -8.84 -11.52 -3.97
N THR A 164 -8.27 -10.77 -3.05
CA THR A 164 -8.33 -11.02 -1.61
C THR A 164 -8.96 -9.82 -0.91
N VAL A 165 -9.83 -10.09 0.04
CA VAL A 165 -10.51 -9.08 0.85
C VAL A 165 -10.24 -9.39 2.32
N PHE A 166 -9.96 -8.34 3.10
CA PHE A 166 -9.70 -8.44 4.53
C PHE A 166 -10.54 -7.41 5.27
N ASP A 167 -11.23 -7.84 6.31
CA ASP A 167 -11.80 -6.96 7.32
C ASP A 167 -10.77 -6.78 8.44
N THR A 168 -10.37 -5.53 8.68
CA THR A 168 -9.24 -5.21 9.55
C THR A 168 -9.61 -4.15 10.58
N GLU A 169 -9.06 -4.28 11.80
CA GLU A 169 -9.14 -3.23 12.82
C GLU A 169 -7.74 -2.83 13.26
N TYR A 170 -7.60 -1.54 13.57
CA TYR A 170 -6.34 -0.94 13.98
C TYR A 170 -6.52 -0.06 15.21
N ASP A 171 -5.56 -0.13 16.12
CA ASP A 171 -5.32 0.91 17.12
C ASP A 171 -4.23 1.85 16.59
N ILE A 172 -4.51 3.15 16.54
CA ILE A 172 -3.65 4.16 15.95
C ILE A 172 -3.42 5.28 16.96
N ARG A 173 -2.16 5.67 17.16
CA ARG A 173 -1.79 6.78 18.03
C ARG A 173 -0.99 7.82 17.27
N TYR A 174 -1.44 9.08 17.35
CA TYR A 174 -0.70 10.24 16.82
C TYR A 174 0.08 10.95 17.91
N VAL A 175 1.29 11.42 17.55
CA VAL A 175 2.16 12.17 18.44
C VAL A 175 2.64 13.43 17.71
N THR A 176 2.41 14.59 18.28
CA THR A 176 3.01 15.84 17.83
C THR A 176 4.39 15.97 18.46
N VAL A 177 5.42 16.08 17.65
CA VAL A 177 6.81 16.26 18.10
C VAL A 177 7.05 17.74 18.37
N ASP A 178 6.70 18.59 17.39
CA ASP A 178 6.78 20.05 17.47
C ASP A 178 5.81 20.71 16.48
N THR A 179 5.99 21.98 16.17
CA THR A 179 5.10 22.74 15.27
C THR A 179 5.19 22.29 13.80
N SER A 180 6.24 21.59 13.42
CA SER A 180 6.52 21.14 12.03
C SER A 180 6.52 19.62 11.87
N ARG A 181 6.57 18.86 12.96
CA ARG A 181 6.73 17.38 12.91
C ARG A 181 5.69 16.66 13.74
N ALA A 182 5.14 15.61 13.15
CA ALA A 182 4.26 14.66 13.83
C ALA A 182 4.52 13.24 13.32
N TYR A 183 4.17 12.23 14.08
CA TYR A 183 4.18 10.85 13.64
C TYR A 183 2.96 10.09 14.16
N SER A 184 2.68 8.92 13.54
CA SER A 184 1.70 7.97 14.08
C SER A 184 2.24 6.56 14.06
N ARG A 185 1.71 5.72 14.97
CA ARG A 185 1.87 4.27 15.00
C ARG A 185 0.50 3.63 14.88
N SER A 186 0.40 2.68 13.99
CA SER A 186 -0.82 1.93 13.73
C SER A 186 -0.53 0.44 13.83
N HIS A 187 -1.21 -0.24 14.71
CA HIS A 187 -1.08 -1.67 14.93
C HIS A 187 -2.40 -2.37 14.62
N SER A 188 -2.38 -3.36 13.74
CA SER A 188 -3.56 -4.18 13.51
C SER A 188 -3.90 -4.99 14.77
N THR A 189 -5.11 -4.82 15.27
CA THR A 189 -5.66 -5.59 16.40
C THR A 189 -6.44 -6.81 15.90
N ARG A 190 -6.95 -6.72 14.68
CA ARG A 190 -7.71 -7.78 14.02
C ARG A 190 -7.47 -7.74 12.51
N ILE A 191 -7.25 -8.90 11.91
CA ILE A 191 -7.28 -9.11 10.45
C ILE A 191 -8.01 -10.42 10.19
N SER A 192 -9.10 -10.37 9.43
CA SER A 192 -9.88 -11.54 8.99
C SER A 192 -9.96 -11.54 7.46
N GLU A 193 -9.54 -12.62 6.84
CA GLU A 193 -9.75 -12.82 5.41
C GLU A 193 -11.23 -13.09 5.15
N VAL A 194 -11.80 -12.45 4.14
CA VAL A 194 -13.20 -12.61 3.74
C VAL A 194 -13.29 -13.66 2.64
N ALA A 195 -14.07 -14.70 2.88
CA ALA A 195 -14.40 -15.72 1.90
C ALA A 195 -15.63 -15.30 1.10
N ASP A 196 -15.67 -15.71 -0.17
CA ASP A 196 -16.76 -15.43 -1.11
C ASP A 196 -17.20 -13.95 -1.13
N PRO A 197 -16.26 -12.97 -1.21
CA PRO A 197 -16.59 -11.56 -1.13
C PRO A 197 -17.59 -11.15 -2.24
N ASP A 198 -18.43 -10.17 -1.94
CA ASP A 198 -19.47 -9.64 -2.85
C ASP A 198 -20.54 -10.67 -3.25
N THR A 199 -20.68 -11.78 -2.50
CA THR A 199 -21.71 -12.81 -2.73
C THR A 199 -22.61 -13.00 -1.51
N PRO A 200 -23.80 -13.65 -1.66
CA PRO A 200 -24.63 -14.00 -0.51
C PRO A 200 -23.99 -14.99 0.50
N ARG A 201 -22.86 -15.58 0.16
CA ARG A 201 -22.11 -16.49 1.03
C ARG A 201 -20.90 -15.82 1.69
N GLU A 202 -20.76 -14.51 1.52
CA GLU A 202 -19.67 -13.76 2.14
C GLU A 202 -19.61 -14.01 3.65
N HIS A 203 -18.45 -14.38 4.13
CA HIS A 203 -18.19 -14.54 5.56
C HIS A 203 -16.71 -14.36 5.89
N GLU A 204 -16.42 -13.95 7.10
CA GLU A 204 -15.05 -13.88 7.60
C GLU A 204 -14.54 -15.29 7.96
N LYS A 205 -13.31 -15.60 7.56
CA LYS A 205 -12.61 -16.80 8.04
C LYS A 205 -12.15 -16.62 9.47
N PRO A 206 -12.02 -17.72 10.25
CA PRO A 206 -11.43 -17.64 11.58
C PRO A 206 -10.03 -17.03 11.54
N ILE A 207 -9.74 -16.12 12.49
CA ILE A 207 -8.46 -15.43 12.58
C ILE A 207 -7.32 -16.43 12.72
N GLY A 208 -6.33 -16.33 11.84
CA GLY A 208 -5.16 -17.23 11.83
C GLY A 208 -5.43 -18.63 11.26
N GLU A 209 -6.64 -18.90 10.76
CA GLU A 209 -7.02 -20.13 10.04
C GLU A 209 -7.52 -19.80 8.63
N ASP A 210 -6.71 -19.09 7.89
CA ASP A 210 -7.00 -18.50 6.58
C ASP A 210 -5.92 -18.89 5.55
N ASN A 211 -5.82 -18.18 4.44
CA ASN A 211 -4.79 -18.44 3.45
C ASN A 211 -3.41 -17.88 3.85
N GLY A 212 -3.32 -17.11 4.92
CA GLY A 212 -2.07 -16.53 5.40
C GLY A 212 -1.51 -15.42 4.53
N PHE A 213 -2.34 -14.81 3.69
CA PHE A 213 -1.88 -13.71 2.83
C PHE A 213 -1.57 -12.44 3.62
N LEU A 214 -2.22 -12.24 4.78
CA LEU A 214 -1.94 -11.13 5.68
C LEU A 214 -2.43 -11.48 7.10
N TRP A 215 -1.52 -11.61 8.06
CA TRP A 215 -1.84 -11.89 9.46
C TRP A 215 -1.67 -10.70 10.38
N ARG A 216 -0.68 -9.81 10.06
CA ARG A 216 -0.42 -8.56 10.77
C ARG A 216 -0.03 -7.48 9.78
N LEU A 217 -0.41 -6.24 10.07
CA LEU A 217 0.01 -5.07 9.33
C LEU A 217 0.17 -3.90 10.30
N TYR A 218 1.39 -3.46 10.50
CA TYR A 218 1.73 -2.31 11.31
C TYR A 218 2.26 -1.21 10.41
N SER A 219 1.92 0.03 10.69
CA SER A 219 2.40 1.16 9.91
C SER A 219 2.81 2.33 10.79
N TYR A 220 3.88 2.99 10.39
CA TYR A 220 4.53 4.07 11.10
C TYR A 220 4.68 5.25 10.16
N TRP A 221 3.84 6.26 10.38
CA TRP A 221 3.83 7.44 9.52
C TRP A 221 4.61 8.56 10.18
N ARG A 222 5.38 9.32 9.39
CA ARG A 222 6.08 10.54 9.79
C ARG A 222 5.71 11.66 8.85
N PHE A 223 5.43 12.81 9.41
CA PHE A 223 4.99 14.01 8.68
C PHE A 223 5.91 15.15 9.07
N GLU A 224 6.54 15.79 8.10
CA GLU A 224 7.41 16.94 8.33
C GLU A 224 7.08 18.06 7.38
N GLN A 225 6.66 19.20 7.96
CA GLN A 225 6.44 20.42 7.23
C GLN A 225 7.76 21.12 7.00
N VAL A 226 8.04 21.47 5.75
CA VAL A 226 9.19 22.24 5.30
C VAL A 226 8.72 23.40 4.43
N ASP A 227 9.67 24.24 3.97
CA ASP A 227 9.35 25.28 3.00
C ASP A 227 8.75 24.68 1.73
N GLY A 228 7.56 25.16 1.40
CA GLY A 228 6.83 24.77 0.19
C GLY A 228 5.98 23.51 0.29
N GLY A 229 5.86 22.85 1.46
CA GLY A 229 4.97 21.70 1.61
C GLY A 229 5.27 20.76 2.77
N VAL A 230 4.84 19.51 2.63
CA VAL A 230 4.99 18.45 3.65
C VAL A 230 5.62 17.20 3.04
N TYR A 231 6.65 16.68 3.68
CA TYR A 231 7.09 15.31 3.45
C TYR A 231 6.24 14.34 4.27
N ILE A 232 5.83 13.25 3.62
CA ILE A 232 5.14 12.14 4.27
C ILE A 232 5.94 10.87 4.02
N GLN A 233 6.38 10.24 5.09
CA GLN A 233 7.04 8.94 5.07
C GLN A 233 6.18 7.92 5.80
N CYS A 234 6.07 6.71 5.23
CA CYS A 234 5.43 5.57 5.89
C CYS A 234 6.35 4.35 5.83
N GLU A 235 6.58 3.73 6.98
CA GLU A 235 7.16 2.39 7.08
C GLU A 235 6.03 1.41 7.39
N ALA A 236 5.92 0.33 6.61
CA ALA A 236 4.90 -0.69 6.75
C ALA A 236 5.54 -2.05 6.97
N ILE A 237 5.22 -2.67 8.10
CA ILE A 237 5.72 -3.99 8.50
C ILE A 237 4.54 -4.95 8.50
N SER A 238 4.59 -5.99 7.67
CA SER A 238 3.53 -6.98 7.56
C SER A 238 4.05 -8.40 7.79
N LEU A 239 3.18 -9.25 8.31
CA LEU A 239 3.42 -10.67 8.50
C LEU A 239 2.48 -11.46 7.59
N THR A 240 3.05 -12.36 6.79
CA THR A 240 2.34 -13.31 5.93
C THR A 240 2.80 -14.73 6.23
N ARG A 241 2.10 -15.73 5.72
CA ARG A 241 2.61 -17.10 5.77
C ARG A 241 3.89 -17.26 4.96
N ASP A 242 4.67 -18.28 5.28
CA ASP A 242 5.81 -18.69 4.46
C ASP A 242 5.35 -19.26 3.09
N ILE A 243 6.25 -19.19 2.11
CA ILE A 243 6.01 -19.71 0.76
C ILE A 243 6.10 -21.24 0.81
N PRO A 244 5.05 -21.98 0.42
CA PRO A 244 5.11 -23.43 0.41
C PRO A 244 6.27 -23.95 -0.44
N PRO A 245 6.98 -25.00 0.00
CA PRO A 245 8.04 -25.62 -0.78
C PRO A 245 7.58 -26.00 -2.20
N GLY A 246 8.39 -25.70 -3.21
CA GLY A 246 8.12 -26.01 -4.61
C GLY A 246 7.26 -24.97 -5.35
N LEU A 247 6.59 -24.05 -4.66
CA LEU A 247 5.78 -23.00 -5.30
C LEU A 247 6.49 -21.64 -5.37
N GLY A 248 7.68 -21.52 -4.80
CA GLY A 248 8.42 -20.26 -4.69
C GLY A 248 8.60 -19.55 -6.02
N TRP A 249 8.97 -20.26 -7.08
CA TRP A 249 9.17 -19.67 -8.40
C TRP A 249 7.91 -19.04 -9.01
N LEU A 250 6.73 -19.55 -8.65
CA LEU A 250 5.44 -19.05 -9.15
C LEU A 250 4.91 -17.88 -8.33
N VAL A 251 4.98 -17.96 -6.99
CA VAL A 251 4.33 -16.98 -6.09
C VAL A 251 5.28 -15.87 -5.63
N ARG A 252 6.60 -16.11 -5.64
CA ARG A 252 7.62 -15.17 -5.18
C ARG A 252 7.51 -13.77 -5.82
N PRO A 253 7.37 -13.61 -7.16
CA PRO A 253 7.27 -12.28 -7.78
C PRO A 253 6.07 -11.46 -7.28
N PHE A 254 4.99 -12.14 -6.86
CA PHE A 254 3.78 -11.49 -6.35
C PHE A 254 3.96 -11.08 -4.89
N ILE A 255 4.45 -11.99 -4.04
CA ILE A 255 4.67 -11.73 -2.60
C ILE A 255 5.67 -10.59 -2.40
N GLN A 256 6.71 -10.51 -3.22
CA GLN A 256 7.72 -9.45 -3.14
C GLN A 256 7.19 -8.07 -3.53
N ASN A 257 6.26 -8.00 -4.48
CA ASN A 257 5.81 -6.74 -5.05
C ASN A 257 4.55 -6.17 -4.38
N ILE A 258 3.71 -7.01 -3.76
CA ILE A 258 2.45 -6.56 -3.14
C ILE A 258 2.67 -5.51 -2.05
N PRO A 259 3.56 -5.70 -1.04
CA PRO A 259 3.73 -4.70 0.00
C PRO A 259 4.24 -3.35 -0.54
N SER A 260 5.20 -3.38 -1.46
CA SER A 260 5.76 -2.17 -2.05
C SER A 260 4.75 -1.41 -2.90
N LYS A 261 3.98 -2.11 -3.73
CA LYS A 261 2.91 -1.51 -4.53
C LYS A 261 1.84 -0.89 -3.64
N SER A 262 1.40 -1.60 -2.59
CA SER A 262 0.40 -1.13 -1.64
C SER A 262 0.81 0.17 -0.98
N LEU A 263 2.05 0.23 -0.50
CA LEU A 263 2.58 1.39 0.17
C LEU A 263 2.75 2.57 -0.80
N SER A 264 3.23 2.31 -2.02
CA SER A 264 3.34 3.31 -3.07
C SER A 264 1.97 3.87 -3.47
N SER A 265 0.95 3.01 -3.64
CA SER A 265 -0.42 3.42 -3.94
C SER A 265 -1.01 4.27 -2.82
N ALA A 266 -0.81 3.90 -1.56
CA ALA A 266 -1.31 4.66 -0.42
C ALA A 266 -0.73 6.08 -0.37
N LEU A 267 0.60 6.24 -0.55
CA LEU A 267 1.22 7.57 -0.57
C LEU A 267 0.84 8.40 -1.80
N ALA A 268 0.69 7.75 -2.97
CA ALA A 268 0.21 8.43 -4.17
C ALA A 268 -1.25 8.90 -4.01
N ALA A 269 -2.11 8.09 -3.41
CA ALA A 269 -3.49 8.42 -3.09
C ALA A 269 -3.57 9.58 -2.09
N THR A 270 -2.78 9.53 -1.01
CA THR A 270 -2.66 10.63 -0.03
C THR A 270 -2.25 11.93 -0.73
N ARG A 271 -1.23 11.87 -1.60
CA ARG A 271 -0.80 13.05 -2.36
C ARG A 271 -1.91 13.57 -3.27
N LYS A 272 -2.61 12.69 -3.99
CA LYS A 272 -3.72 13.08 -4.86
C LYS A 272 -4.85 13.75 -4.09
N ALA A 273 -5.20 13.24 -2.91
CA ALA A 273 -6.25 13.79 -2.07
C ALA A 273 -5.89 15.16 -1.48
N LEU A 274 -4.59 15.42 -1.24
CA LEU A 274 -4.11 16.66 -0.63
C LEU A 274 -3.75 17.77 -1.64
N VAL A 275 -3.38 17.41 -2.87
CA VAL A 275 -3.09 18.42 -3.92
C VAL A 275 -4.39 18.85 -4.55
N PRO A 276 -4.81 20.12 -4.41
CA PRO A 276 -6.00 20.62 -5.10
C PRO A 276 -5.87 20.38 -6.60
N GLU A 277 -6.91 19.84 -7.24
CA GLU A 277 -6.97 19.84 -8.69
C GLU A 277 -6.98 21.30 -9.14
N ILE A 278 -5.92 21.75 -9.81
CA ILE A 278 -5.93 23.02 -10.53
C ILE A 278 -7.01 22.85 -11.60
N PRO A 279 -8.11 23.62 -11.57
CA PRO A 279 -9.11 23.53 -12.62
C PRO A 279 -8.37 23.71 -13.96
N ARG A 280 -8.45 22.74 -14.85
CA ARG A 280 -7.99 22.94 -16.21
C ARG A 280 -8.80 24.10 -16.74
N VAL A 281 -8.16 25.27 -16.90
CA VAL A 281 -8.75 26.39 -17.64
C VAL A 281 -9.13 25.80 -18.98
N SER A 282 -10.41 25.58 -19.17
CA SER A 282 -10.93 25.09 -20.44
C SER A 282 -10.48 26.08 -21.48
N SER A 283 -9.83 25.61 -22.54
CA SER A 283 -9.39 26.36 -23.72
C SER A 283 -10.61 26.84 -24.55
N LEU A 284 -11.58 27.50 -23.89
CA LEU A 284 -12.78 28.04 -24.51
C LEU A 284 -12.69 29.56 -24.80
N ASP A 285 -11.52 30.19 -24.58
CA ASP A 285 -11.38 31.64 -24.87
C ASP A 285 -10.43 31.92 -26.04
N GLN A 286 -10.32 30.98 -27.00
CA GLN A 286 -9.65 31.24 -28.29
C GLN A 286 -10.65 31.48 -29.42
N ARG A 287 -11.80 32.10 -29.15
CA ARG A 287 -12.68 32.59 -30.23
C ARG A 287 -13.19 33.99 -29.92
N GLN A 288 -12.29 34.94 -29.95
CA GLN A 288 -12.59 36.35 -30.25
C GLN A 288 -11.29 37.05 -30.60
N GLU A 289 -10.65 36.65 -31.71
CA GLU A 289 -9.89 37.65 -32.47
C GLU A 289 -10.93 38.51 -33.21
N PRO A 290 -11.01 39.80 -32.93
CA PRO A 290 -11.80 40.71 -33.76
C PRO A 290 -11.14 40.75 -35.10
N ASP A 291 -11.95 40.48 -36.15
CA ASP A 291 -11.57 40.57 -37.57
C ASP A 291 -11.11 42.01 -37.90
N LEU A 292 -9.83 42.29 -37.67
CA LEU A 292 -9.18 43.54 -38.03
C LEU A 292 -9.07 43.74 -39.57
N ALA A 293 -9.31 42.67 -40.34
CA ALA A 293 -9.32 42.74 -41.80
C ALA A 293 -10.57 43.44 -42.39
N ALA A 294 -11.71 43.35 -41.69
CA ALA A 294 -12.94 44.01 -42.14
C ALA A 294 -13.01 45.50 -41.86
N ALA A 295 -12.21 46.03 -40.93
CA ALA A 295 -12.16 47.46 -40.59
C ALA A 295 -11.32 48.27 -41.57
N MET A 296 -10.32 47.66 -42.23
CA MET A 296 -9.44 48.41 -43.18
C MET A 296 -10.01 48.52 -44.61
N ALA A 297 -11.11 47.83 -44.93
CA ALA A 297 -11.71 47.90 -46.24
C ALA A 297 -12.75 49.04 -46.40
N ARG A 298 -13.13 49.76 -45.38
CA ARG A 298 -14.16 50.83 -45.40
C ARG A 298 -13.65 52.25 -45.42
N THR A 299 -12.32 52.48 -45.52
CA THR A 299 -11.73 53.81 -45.57
C THR A 299 -11.09 54.20 -46.94
N ARG A 300 -11.54 53.52 -48.00
CA ARG A 300 -11.22 53.95 -49.39
C ARG A 300 -12.47 53.98 -50.24
N ASN A 301 -13.26 55.02 -50.08
CA ASN A 301 -14.06 55.65 -51.12
C ASN A 301 -14.38 57.07 -50.68
#